data_3aeeab7ef351e89f5babf273cca0fb27
#
_entry.id   3aeeab7ef351e89f5babf273cca0fb27
#
_cell.length_a   1.000
_cell.length_b   1.000
_cell.length_c   1.000
_cell.angle_alpha   90.00
_cell.angle_beta   90.00
_cell.angle_gamma   90.00
#
_symmetry.space_group_name_H-M   'P 1'
#
loop_
_entity.id
_entity.type
_entity.pdbx_description
1 polymer ?
#
loop_
_entity_poly.entity_id
_entity_poly.type
_entity_poly.pdbx_seq_one_letter_code
_entity_poly.pdbx_strand_id
1 'polypeptide(L)'
;MKPSIDAAQQKPSLALAIATACGVGYLPKAPGTFGSLVGILTAMATALFFLRPHSLRDLLSTRRLTESTLMDHNFLVPGAEIHNAALVLPVVSAILLVLLLSFVGVWSAGKAAAYAGLKDPQHVVIDEVAGQHITLILPLIPIAVPNLATHMDFSTYAIFSALSMLNWKYLLAGFILFRLFDIWKPYPIGHLEKLQGGWGIMADDWLAGVYAAILLKVALHFGLFAFHLGSS
;
A
#
# COMPACT_ATOMS: atom_id res chain seq x y z
N MET A 1 -42.34 -8.38 32.27
CA MET A 1 -40.92 -8.58 32.58
C MET A 1 -40.15 -7.62 31.71
N LYS A 2 -39.62 -6.50 32.24
CA LYS A 2 -38.78 -5.56 31.51
C LYS A 2 -37.44 -6.22 31.26
N PRO A 3 -36.88 -6.23 30.03
CA PRO A 3 -35.51 -6.69 29.84
C PRO A 3 -34.57 -5.79 30.62
N SER A 4 -33.69 -6.40 31.41
CA SER A 4 -32.65 -5.71 32.16
C SER A 4 -31.76 -4.93 31.21
N ILE A 5 -31.86 -3.62 31.27
CA ILE A 5 -30.91 -2.66 30.66
C ILE A 5 -29.69 -2.66 31.59
N ASP A 6 -28.77 -3.59 31.44
CA ASP A 6 -27.46 -3.51 32.08
C ASP A 6 -26.52 -4.62 31.56
N ALA A 7 -26.24 -4.57 30.27
CA ALA A 7 -24.93 -4.97 29.79
C ALA A 7 -24.38 -3.71 29.09
N ALA A 8 -23.80 -2.79 29.84
CA ALA A 8 -23.00 -1.71 29.29
C ALA A 8 -21.97 -2.37 28.38
N GLN A 9 -22.21 -2.26 27.08
CA GLN A 9 -21.38 -2.91 26.07
C GLN A 9 -19.96 -2.37 26.26
N GLN A 10 -19.08 -3.21 26.79
CA GLN A 10 -17.71 -2.79 27.11
C GLN A 10 -17.09 -2.13 25.88
N LYS A 11 -16.58 -0.91 26.05
CA LYS A 11 -15.96 -0.15 24.97
C LYS A 11 -14.79 -0.96 24.39
N PRO A 12 -14.81 -1.35 23.10
CA PRO A 12 -13.76 -2.17 22.50
C PRO A 12 -12.55 -1.28 22.16
N SER A 13 -11.82 -0.83 23.20
CA SER A 13 -10.79 0.20 23.10
C SER A 13 -9.70 -0.10 22.07
N LEU A 14 -9.23 -1.37 22.02
CA LEU A 14 -8.23 -1.79 21.04
C LEU A 14 -8.77 -1.74 19.60
N ALA A 15 -9.99 -2.25 19.38
CA ALA A 15 -10.60 -2.23 18.07
C ALA A 15 -10.86 -0.79 17.61
N LEU A 16 -11.33 0.09 18.52
CA LEU A 16 -11.51 1.50 18.22
C LEU A 16 -10.19 2.20 17.91
N ALA A 17 -9.12 1.94 18.67
CA ALA A 17 -7.81 2.52 18.40
C ALA A 17 -7.31 2.13 17.00
N ILE A 18 -7.47 0.88 16.60
CA ILE A 18 -7.07 0.41 15.27
C ILE A 18 -7.99 0.98 14.19
N ALA A 19 -9.31 0.85 14.35
CA ALA A 19 -10.28 1.31 13.36
C ALA A 19 -10.18 2.81 13.08
N THR A 20 -9.79 3.61 14.08
CA THR A 20 -9.61 5.06 13.95
C THR A 20 -8.17 5.47 13.62
N ALA A 21 -7.29 4.53 13.27
CA ALA A 21 -5.86 4.79 13.09
C ALA A 21 -5.26 5.59 14.26
N CYS A 22 -5.39 5.05 15.48
CA CYS A 22 -4.94 5.68 16.73
C CYS A 22 -5.56 7.07 16.99
N GLY A 23 -6.81 7.26 16.61
CA GLY A 23 -7.56 8.51 16.85
C GLY A 23 -7.57 9.50 15.69
N VAL A 24 -6.84 9.22 14.60
CA VAL A 24 -6.86 10.07 13.38
C VAL A 24 -8.26 10.21 12.81
N GLY A 25 -9.08 9.14 12.87
CA GLY A 25 -10.48 9.18 12.43
C GLY A 25 -11.39 10.14 13.21
N TYR A 26 -10.97 10.67 14.35
CA TYR A 26 -11.71 11.70 15.09
C TYR A 26 -11.33 13.12 14.68
N LEU A 27 -10.42 13.31 13.73
CA LEU A 27 -10.08 14.63 13.22
C LEU A 27 -11.30 15.26 12.52
N PRO A 28 -11.59 16.53 12.78
CA PRO A 28 -12.69 17.22 12.12
C PRO A 28 -12.37 17.47 10.66
N LYS A 29 -13.39 17.43 9.82
CA LYS A 29 -13.31 17.66 8.36
C LYS A 29 -12.46 16.61 7.61
N ALA A 30 -13.14 15.74 6.88
CA ALA A 30 -12.56 14.72 5.99
C ALA A 30 -11.62 13.68 6.69
N PRO A 31 -12.09 12.91 7.71
CA PRO A 31 -11.27 11.91 8.39
C PRO A 31 -10.65 10.89 7.44
N GLY A 32 -11.36 10.46 6.38
CA GLY A 32 -10.84 9.57 5.36
C GLY A 32 -9.62 10.11 4.61
N THR A 33 -9.53 11.43 4.40
CA THR A 33 -8.31 12.03 3.83
C THR A 33 -7.11 11.83 4.75
N PHE A 34 -7.29 11.98 6.06
CA PHE A 34 -6.24 11.71 7.03
C PHE A 34 -5.94 10.22 7.14
N GLY A 35 -6.95 9.34 7.01
CA GLY A 35 -6.78 7.89 6.89
C GLY A 35 -5.88 7.54 5.71
N SER A 36 -6.14 8.11 4.54
CA SER A 36 -5.29 7.92 3.34
C SER A 36 -3.85 8.42 3.55
N LEU A 37 -3.64 9.53 4.28
CA LEU A 37 -2.28 9.98 4.62
C LEU A 37 -1.56 9.00 5.54
N VAL A 38 -2.25 8.38 6.50
CA VAL A 38 -1.70 7.29 7.31
C VAL A 38 -1.37 6.10 6.42
N GLY A 39 -2.21 5.78 5.42
CA GLY A 39 -1.95 4.76 4.42
C GLY A 39 -0.67 5.00 3.62
N ILE A 40 -0.37 6.26 3.26
CA ILE A 40 0.92 6.64 2.64
C ILE A 40 2.08 6.34 3.61
N LEU A 41 1.98 6.75 4.87
CA LEU A 41 3.03 6.52 5.86
C LEU A 41 3.29 5.03 6.09
N THR A 42 2.24 4.21 6.15
CA THR A 42 2.41 2.75 6.29
C THR A 42 3.04 2.13 5.05
N ALA A 43 2.68 2.59 3.85
CA ALA A 43 3.30 2.14 2.60
C ALA A 43 4.79 2.55 2.52
N MET A 44 5.12 3.77 2.91
CA MET A 44 6.51 4.23 3.01
C MET A 44 7.32 3.41 4.02
N ALA A 45 6.76 3.14 5.20
CA ALA A 45 7.41 2.30 6.21
C ALA A 45 7.67 0.88 5.68
N THR A 46 6.72 0.31 4.92
CA THR A 46 6.89 -0.97 4.25
C THR A 46 8.06 -0.91 3.26
N ALA A 47 8.11 0.12 2.41
CA ALA A 47 9.19 0.28 1.44
C ALA A 47 10.56 0.45 2.13
N LEU A 48 10.64 1.22 3.22
CA LEU A 48 11.86 1.38 4.00
C LEU A 48 12.32 0.05 4.64
N PHE A 49 11.39 -0.87 4.92
CA PHE A 49 11.74 -2.21 5.38
C PHE A 49 12.54 -3.00 4.32
N PHE A 50 12.27 -2.74 3.03
CA PHE A 50 13.06 -3.33 1.93
C PHE A 50 14.45 -2.69 1.79
N LEU A 51 14.64 -1.44 2.28
CA LEU A 51 15.92 -0.73 2.29
C LEU A 51 16.78 -1.06 3.51
N ARG A 52 16.75 -2.29 4.02
CA ARG A 52 17.61 -2.68 5.14
C ARG A 52 19.09 -2.37 4.85
N PRO A 53 19.93 -2.14 5.90
CA PRO A 53 21.31 -1.68 5.76
C PRO A 53 22.18 -2.49 4.80
N HIS A 54 21.89 -3.76 4.59
CA HIS A 54 22.55 -4.58 3.56
C HIS A 54 22.30 -4.07 2.14
N SER A 55 21.10 -3.59 1.85
CA SER A 55 20.73 -3.02 0.54
C SER A 55 21.37 -1.64 0.32
N LEU A 56 21.59 -0.86 1.37
CA LEU A 56 22.22 0.46 1.27
C LEU A 56 23.72 0.34 0.94
N ARG A 57 24.41 -0.67 1.49
CA ARG A 57 25.78 -0.99 1.12
C ARG A 57 25.88 -1.45 -0.33
N ASP A 58 24.95 -2.28 -0.76
CA ASP A 58 24.86 -2.76 -2.14
C ASP A 58 24.52 -1.60 -3.08
N LEU A 59 23.63 -0.68 -2.67
CA LEU A 59 23.31 0.55 -3.41
C LEU A 59 24.57 1.42 -3.65
N LEU A 60 25.37 1.62 -2.61
CA LEU A 60 26.59 2.42 -2.71
C LEU A 60 27.69 1.71 -3.50
N SER A 61 27.74 0.37 -3.46
CA SER A 61 28.65 -0.41 -4.30
C SER A 61 28.18 -0.47 -5.76
N THR A 62 26.89 -0.61 -5.98
CA THR A 62 26.27 -0.64 -7.32
C THR A 62 26.40 0.72 -8.01
N ARG A 63 26.32 1.85 -7.28
CA ARG A 63 26.57 3.18 -7.86
C ARG A 63 27.96 3.30 -8.47
N ARG A 64 28.99 2.71 -7.86
CA ARG A 64 30.35 2.66 -8.44
C ARG A 64 30.43 1.76 -9.66
N LEU A 65 29.65 0.67 -9.70
CA LEU A 65 29.58 -0.23 -10.85
C LEU A 65 28.78 0.37 -12.00
N THR A 66 27.72 1.15 -11.72
CA THR A 66 26.88 1.75 -12.76
C THR A 66 27.64 2.83 -13.54
N GLU A 67 28.49 3.62 -12.89
CA GLU A 67 29.32 4.62 -13.58
C GLU A 67 30.38 3.98 -14.49
N SER A 68 30.89 2.77 -14.16
CA SER A 68 31.84 2.04 -14.99
C SER A 68 31.15 1.17 -16.07
N THR A 69 29.93 0.74 -15.84
CA THR A 69 29.20 -0.25 -16.68
C THR A 69 28.36 0.41 -17.77
N LEU A 70 27.97 1.68 -17.60
CA LEU A 70 27.28 2.45 -18.67
C LEU A 70 28.20 2.76 -19.86
N MET A 71 29.51 2.54 -19.73
CA MET A 71 30.50 2.71 -20.79
C MET A 71 30.81 1.40 -21.55
N ASP A 72 30.32 0.24 -21.08
CA ASP A 72 30.65 -1.04 -21.70
C ASP A 72 29.40 -1.73 -22.26
N HIS A 73 29.23 -1.66 -23.61
CA HIS A 73 28.09 -2.20 -24.33
C HIS A 73 27.99 -3.74 -24.35
N ASN A 74 28.86 -4.46 -23.63
CA ASN A 74 28.98 -5.93 -23.67
C ASN A 74 28.68 -6.63 -22.35
N PHE A 75 27.84 -6.05 -21.47
CA PHE A 75 27.54 -6.65 -20.18
C PHE A 75 26.50 -7.78 -20.27
N LEU A 76 26.91 -8.92 -20.78
CA LEU A 76 26.32 -10.22 -20.45
C LEU A 76 27.14 -10.78 -19.28
N VAL A 77 26.67 -10.67 -18.05
CA VAL A 77 27.26 -11.41 -16.91
C VAL A 77 26.78 -12.85 -16.99
N PRO A 78 27.65 -13.81 -17.41
CA PRO A 78 27.34 -15.22 -17.29
C PRO A 78 27.43 -15.59 -15.81
N GLY A 79 26.35 -16.04 -15.20
CA GLY A 79 26.38 -16.67 -13.89
C GLY A 79 25.65 -15.93 -12.75
N ALA A 80 24.88 -14.89 -13.00
CA ALA A 80 23.92 -14.40 -12.02
C ALA A 80 22.78 -15.42 -11.88
N GLU A 81 23.04 -16.53 -11.22
CA GLU A 81 21.94 -17.31 -10.63
C GLU A 81 21.23 -16.39 -9.64
N ILE A 82 20.12 -15.84 -10.11
CA ILE A 82 19.22 -15.05 -9.27
C ILE A 82 18.83 -15.97 -8.13
N HIS A 83 19.32 -15.68 -6.95
CA HIS A 83 18.82 -16.32 -5.74
C HIS A 83 17.36 -15.86 -5.59
N ASN A 84 16.43 -16.59 -6.20
CA ASN A 84 14.99 -16.34 -6.18
C ASN A 84 14.47 -16.10 -4.75
N ALA A 85 15.14 -16.64 -3.74
CA ALA A 85 14.86 -16.41 -2.34
C ALA A 85 14.96 -14.92 -1.93
N ALA A 86 15.84 -14.14 -2.52
CA ALA A 86 16.01 -12.72 -2.18
C ALA A 86 14.84 -11.84 -2.67
N LEU A 87 14.20 -12.22 -3.78
CA LEU A 87 12.99 -11.56 -4.29
C LEU A 87 11.72 -12.00 -3.55
N VAL A 88 11.66 -13.28 -3.17
CA VAL A 88 10.45 -13.86 -2.56
C VAL A 88 10.15 -13.21 -1.22
N LEU A 89 11.15 -13.02 -0.36
CA LEU A 89 10.92 -12.54 1.00
C LEU A 89 10.29 -11.12 1.06
N PRO A 90 10.77 -10.11 0.33
CA PRO A 90 10.13 -8.79 0.29
C PRO A 90 8.70 -8.83 -0.26
N VAL A 91 8.48 -9.51 -1.37
CA VAL A 91 7.15 -9.62 -1.98
C VAL A 91 6.18 -10.31 -1.04
N VAL A 92 6.59 -11.44 -0.45
CA VAL A 92 5.78 -12.17 0.52
C VAL A 92 5.49 -11.31 1.75
N SER A 93 6.48 -10.58 2.27
CA SER A 93 6.27 -9.69 3.43
C SER A 93 5.31 -8.55 3.13
N ALA A 94 5.38 -7.96 1.92
CA ALA A 94 4.44 -6.92 1.50
C ALA A 94 3.02 -7.47 1.38
N ILE A 95 2.85 -8.64 0.78
CA ILE A 95 1.55 -9.31 0.68
C ILE A 95 1.00 -9.66 2.07
N LEU A 96 1.84 -10.25 2.94
CA LEU A 96 1.44 -10.58 4.30
C LEU A 96 1.01 -9.35 5.11
N LEU A 97 1.68 -8.22 4.92
CA LEU A 97 1.29 -6.97 5.59
C LEU A 97 -0.05 -6.44 5.08
N VAL A 98 -0.29 -6.47 3.76
CA VAL A 98 -1.60 -6.11 3.19
C VAL A 98 -2.70 -7.02 3.75
N LEU A 99 -2.46 -8.33 3.81
CA LEU A 99 -3.41 -9.29 4.38
C LEU A 99 -3.64 -9.04 5.87
N LEU A 100 -2.58 -8.76 6.63
CA LEU A 100 -2.68 -8.44 8.06
C LEU A 100 -3.51 -7.18 8.30
N LEU A 101 -3.20 -6.08 7.58
CA LEU A 101 -3.96 -4.84 7.66
C LEU A 101 -5.43 -5.07 7.29
N SER A 102 -5.69 -5.88 6.26
CA SER A 102 -7.04 -6.25 5.84
C SER A 102 -7.79 -7.02 6.91
N PHE A 103 -7.17 -8.05 7.48
CA PHE A 103 -7.81 -8.91 8.49
C PHE A 103 -8.09 -8.15 9.78
N VAL A 104 -7.09 -7.42 10.26
CA VAL A 104 -7.22 -6.57 11.44
C VAL A 104 -8.21 -5.43 11.20
N GLY A 105 -8.23 -4.89 9.97
CA GLY A 105 -9.19 -3.88 9.53
C GLY A 105 -10.63 -4.39 9.60
N VAL A 106 -10.94 -5.53 8.99
CA VAL A 106 -12.29 -6.13 9.04
C VAL A 106 -12.75 -6.36 10.48
N TRP A 107 -11.88 -6.92 11.31
CA TRP A 107 -12.19 -7.16 12.71
C TRP A 107 -12.44 -5.86 13.48
N SER A 108 -11.56 -4.88 13.34
CA SER A 108 -11.63 -3.62 14.10
C SER A 108 -12.76 -2.72 13.62
N ALA A 109 -12.95 -2.57 12.31
CA ALA A 109 -14.07 -1.82 11.73
C ALA A 109 -15.42 -2.45 12.10
N GLY A 110 -15.56 -3.78 12.03
CA GLY A 110 -16.77 -4.48 12.45
C GLY A 110 -17.10 -4.26 13.93
N LYS A 111 -16.10 -4.29 14.81
CA LYS A 111 -16.29 -4.01 16.25
C LYS A 111 -16.64 -2.53 16.51
N ALA A 112 -16.02 -1.60 15.78
CA ALA A 112 -16.30 -0.18 15.88
C ALA A 112 -17.72 0.15 15.40
N ALA A 113 -18.15 -0.43 14.28
CA ALA A 113 -19.49 -0.30 13.72
C ALA A 113 -20.56 -0.82 14.68
N ALA A 114 -20.36 -2.02 15.23
CA ALA A 114 -21.25 -2.62 16.21
C ALA A 114 -21.37 -1.77 17.49
N TYR A 115 -20.26 -1.23 17.98
CA TYR A 115 -20.24 -0.38 19.15
C TYR A 115 -20.92 0.97 18.90
N ALA A 116 -20.74 1.58 17.72
CA ALA A 116 -21.38 2.83 17.34
C ALA A 116 -22.87 2.66 16.99
N GLY A 117 -23.35 1.43 16.76
CA GLY A 117 -24.70 1.17 16.25
C GLY A 117 -24.93 1.70 14.84
N LEU A 118 -23.87 1.89 14.07
CA LEU A 118 -23.88 2.41 12.71
C LEU A 118 -23.27 1.38 11.75
N LYS A 119 -23.74 1.36 10.51
CA LYS A 119 -23.21 0.47 9.48
C LYS A 119 -21.79 0.87 9.09
N ASP A 120 -21.58 2.16 8.93
CA ASP A 120 -20.31 2.78 8.54
C ASP A 120 -20.10 4.07 9.36
N PRO A 121 -19.38 3.99 10.48
CA PRO A 121 -19.11 5.17 11.31
C PRO A 121 -17.99 6.01 10.71
N GLN A 122 -18.21 7.28 10.46
CA GLN A 122 -17.27 8.23 9.85
C GLN A 122 -15.88 8.33 10.51
N HIS A 123 -15.72 7.87 11.74
CA HIS A 123 -14.44 7.86 12.45
C HIS A 123 -13.64 6.56 12.24
N VAL A 124 -14.19 5.60 11.54
CA VAL A 124 -13.47 4.44 11.05
C VAL A 124 -12.73 4.90 9.79
N VAL A 125 -11.42 4.71 9.76
CA VAL A 125 -10.53 5.15 8.67
C VAL A 125 -9.47 4.09 8.33
N ILE A 126 -9.58 2.91 8.93
CA ILE A 126 -8.65 1.80 8.66
C ILE A 126 -8.80 1.24 7.25
N ASP A 127 -9.97 1.37 6.66
CA ASP A 127 -10.32 1.07 5.28
C ASP A 127 -9.51 1.94 4.32
N GLU A 128 -9.50 3.26 4.52
CA GLU A 128 -8.69 4.18 3.71
C GLU A 128 -7.19 3.96 3.92
N VAL A 129 -6.78 3.60 5.15
CA VAL A 129 -5.38 3.22 5.40
C VAL A 129 -5.00 2.01 4.56
N ALA A 130 -5.83 0.97 4.55
CA ALA A 130 -5.56 -0.27 3.82
C ALA A 130 -5.65 -0.05 2.29
N GLY A 131 -6.69 0.64 1.81
CA GLY A 131 -6.89 0.92 0.39
C GLY A 131 -5.75 1.77 -0.20
N GLN A 132 -5.35 2.83 0.51
CA GLN A 132 -4.21 3.65 0.10
C GLN A 132 -2.89 2.89 0.14
N HIS A 133 -2.69 2.01 1.13
CA HIS A 133 -1.52 1.15 1.21
C HIS A 133 -1.46 0.19 0.00
N ILE A 134 -2.57 -0.46 -0.35
CA ILE A 134 -2.70 -1.31 -1.55
C ILE A 134 -2.35 -0.52 -2.80
N THR A 135 -2.88 0.69 -2.94
CA THR A 135 -2.63 1.58 -4.10
C THR A 135 -1.15 1.79 -4.35
N LEU A 136 -0.37 1.99 -3.30
CA LEU A 136 1.05 2.34 -3.43
C LEU A 136 1.97 1.11 -3.50
N ILE A 137 1.62 0.01 -2.84
CA ILE A 137 2.48 -1.18 -2.79
C ILE A 137 2.25 -2.11 -3.99
N LEU A 138 0.99 -2.33 -4.38
CA LEU A 138 0.66 -3.29 -5.44
C LEU A 138 1.34 -2.99 -6.78
N PRO A 139 1.47 -1.72 -7.25
CA PRO A 139 2.18 -1.42 -8.50
C PRO A 139 3.67 -1.79 -8.47
N LEU A 140 4.26 -1.82 -7.28
CA LEU A 140 5.67 -2.13 -7.08
C LEU A 140 5.94 -3.64 -7.00
N ILE A 141 4.92 -4.49 -6.95
CA ILE A 141 5.11 -5.95 -7.01
C ILE A 141 5.53 -6.34 -8.44
N PRO A 142 6.66 -7.07 -8.61
CA PRO A 142 7.09 -7.51 -9.92
C PRO A 142 6.11 -8.56 -10.46
N ILE A 143 5.56 -8.28 -11.64
CA ILE A 143 4.80 -9.27 -12.38
C ILE A 143 5.79 -9.90 -13.35
N ALA A 144 6.11 -11.18 -13.16
CA ALA A 144 6.86 -11.94 -14.13
C ALA A 144 6.00 -12.11 -15.39
N VAL A 145 6.21 -11.26 -16.39
CA VAL A 145 5.63 -11.45 -17.72
C VAL A 145 6.61 -12.36 -18.48
N PRO A 146 6.23 -13.59 -18.83
CA PRO A 146 7.05 -14.44 -19.70
C PRO A 146 7.41 -13.65 -20.96
N ASN A 147 8.67 -13.61 -21.34
CA ASN A 147 9.24 -12.88 -22.49
C ASN A 147 9.43 -11.36 -22.34
N LEU A 148 9.01 -10.72 -21.27
CA LEU A 148 9.43 -9.37 -20.90
C LEU A 148 10.38 -9.47 -19.69
N ALA A 149 11.31 -10.39 -19.77
CA ALA A 149 12.41 -10.51 -18.82
C ALA A 149 13.36 -9.31 -19.01
N THR A 150 12.95 -8.18 -18.51
CA THR A 150 13.92 -7.20 -18.05
C THR A 150 14.66 -7.92 -16.93
N HIS A 151 15.93 -8.22 -17.17
CA HIS A 151 16.86 -8.80 -16.20
C HIS A 151 17.12 -7.80 -15.06
N MET A 152 16.07 -7.34 -14.40
CA MET A 152 16.21 -6.56 -13.19
C MET A 152 16.58 -7.53 -12.07
N ASP A 153 17.77 -7.42 -11.55
CA ASP A 153 18.17 -8.09 -10.33
C ASP A 153 17.38 -7.54 -9.13
N PHE A 154 17.37 -8.28 -8.05
CA PHE A 154 16.66 -7.91 -6.84
C PHE A 154 17.07 -6.54 -6.31
N SER A 155 18.36 -6.22 -6.36
CA SER A 155 18.90 -4.95 -5.84
C SER A 155 18.32 -3.77 -6.62
N THR A 156 18.31 -3.84 -7.94
CA THR A 156 17.72 -2.81 -8.82
C THR A 156 16.22 -2.65 -8.57
N TYR A 157 15.50 -3.78 -8.39
CA TYR A 157 14.09 -3.73 -8.08
C TYR A 157 13.79 -3.09 -6.71
N ALA A 158 14.52 -3.48 -5.66
CA ALA A 158 14.36 -2.91 -4.33
C ALA A 158 14.66 -1.40 -4.32
N ILE A 159 15.71 -0.98 -5.03
CA ILE A 159 16.06 0.42 -5.21
C ILE A 159 14.95 1.18 -5.93
N PHE A 160 14.45 0.64 -7.04
CA PHE A 160 13.36 1.26 -7.81
C PHE A 160 12.10 1.42 -6.94
N SER A 161 11.73 0.40 -6.19
CA SER A 161 10.58 0.44 -5.29
C SER A 161 10.73 1.50 -4.21
N ALA A 162 11.90 1.57 -3.59
CA ALA A 162 12.20 2.55 -2.56
C ALA A 162 12.25 3.98 -3.11
N LEU A 163 12.89 4.19 -4.25
CA LEU A 163 12.93 5.49 -4.90
C LEU A 163 11.51 5.94 -5.33
N SER A 164 10.68 5.01 -5.81
CA SER A 164 9.28 5.32 -6.13
C SER A 164 8.52 5.81 -4.91
N MET A 165 8.73 5.21 -3.73
CA MET A 165 8.12 5.63 -2.47
C MET A 165 8.69 6.95 -1.91
N LEU A 166 9.84 7.40 -2.38
CA LEU A 166 10.39 8.73 -2.06
C LEU A 166 9.98 9.77 -3.10
N ASN A 167 9.38 9.36 -4.21
CA ASN A 167 8.93 10.26 -5.25
C ASN A 167 7.58 10.87 -4.91
N TRP A 168 7.57 12.16 -4.56
CA TRP A 168 6.33 12.85 -4.20
C TRP A 168 5.26 12.84 -5.31
N LYS A 169 5.66 12.80 -6.60
CA LYS A 169 4.73 12.70 -7.74
C LYS A 169 4.00 11.35 -7.74
N TYR A 170 4.72 10.26 -7.43
CA TYR A 170 4.15 8.93 -7.29
C TYR A 170 3.16 8.86 -6.13
N LEU A 171 3.55 9.39 -4.96
CA LEU A 171 2.70 9.42 -3.78
C LEU A 171 1.45 10.27 -4.01
N LEU A 172 1.61 11.45 -4.62
CA LEU A 172 0.49 12.34 -4.93
C LEU A 172 -0.47 11.72 -5.96
N ALA A 173 0.07 11.12 -7.02
CA ALA A 173 -0.75 10.44 -8.03
C ALA A 173 -1.52 9.26 -7.41
N GLY A 174 -0.87 8.44 -6.59
CA GLY A 174 -1.51 7.35 -5.86
C GLY A 174 -2.61 7.84 -4.92
N PHE A 175 -2.36 8.92 -4.19
CA PHE A 175 -3.35 9.54 -3.32
C PHE A 175 -4.58 10.02 -4.11
N ILE A 176 -4.35 10.77 -5.19
CA ILE A 176 -5.45 11.29 -6.02
C ILE A 176 -6.26 10.17 -6.65
N LEU A 177 -5.59 9.15 -7.22
CA LEU A 177 -6.26 8.02 -7.84
C LEU A 177 -7.08 7.21 -6.85
N PHE A 178 -6.52 6.92 -5.66
CA PHE A 178 -7.25 6.23 -4.62
C PHE A 178 -8.51 7.00 -4.21
N ARG A 179 -8.37 8.29 -3.87
CA ARG A 179 -9.51 9.13 -3.47
C ARG A 179 -10.55 9.29 -4.58
N LEU A 180 -10.10 9.30 -5.84
CA LEU A 180 -11.01 9.33 -6.98
C LEU A 180 -11.91 8.09 -7.01
N PHE A 181 -11.34 6.89 -6.91
CA PHE A 181 -12.10 5.64 -6.97
C PHE A 181 -12.91 5.38 -5.71
N ASP A 182 -12.42 5.75 -4.55
CA ASP A 182 -13.11 5.68 -3.28
C ASP A 182 -14.37 6.58 -3.26
N ILE A 183 -14.28 7.80 -3.79
CA ILE A 183 -15.43 8.72 -3.83
C ILE A 183 -16.39 8.39 -4.97
N TRP A 184 -15.86 8.10 -6.18
CA TRP A 184 -16.68 7.83 -7.36
C TRP A 184 -17.33 6.44 -7.32
N LYS A 185 -16.68 5.47 -6.69
CA LYS A 185 -17.14 4.08 -6.52
C LYS A 185 -17.71 3.44 -7.80
N PRO A 186 -16.92 3.38 -8.88
CA PRO A 186 -17.39 2.75 -10.12
C PRO A 186 -17.77 1.28 -9.87
N TYR A 187 -18.62 0.72 -10.74
CA TYR A 187 -19.00 -0.69 -10.65
C TYR A 187 -17.75 -1.58 -10.66
N PRO A 188 -17.64 -2.62 -9.80
CA PRO A 188 -18.62 -3.06 -8.79
C PRO A 188 -18.35 -2.48 -7.36
N ILE A 189 -17.47 -1.49 -7.16
CA ILE A 189 -17.06 -0.98 -5.84
C ILE A 189 -18.29 -0.68 -4.97
N GLY A 190 -19.24 0.12 -5.45
CA GLY A 190 -20.43 0.47 -4.70
C GLY A 190 -21.36 -0.72 -4.34
N HIS A 191 -21.13 -1.91 -4.89
CA HIS A 191 -21.87 -3.12 -4.48
C HIS A 191 -21.24 -3.77 -3.25
N LEU A 192 -19.94 -3.57 -3.02
CA LEU A 192 -19.22 -4.16 -1.89
C LEU A 192 -19.63 -3.54 -0.55
N GLU A 193 -20.05 -2.27 -0.53
CA GLU A 193 -20.65 -1.64 0.66
C GLU A 193 -21.85 -2.39 1.22
N LYS A 194 -22.52 -3.22 0.40
CA LYS A 194 -23.68 -4.01 0.84
C LYS A 194 -23.31 -5.21 1.71
N LEU A 195 -22.04 -5.57 1.76
CA LEU A 195 -21.53 -6.59 2.65
C LEU A 195 -21.76 -6.21 4.11
N GLN A 196 -21.86 -7.21 4.98
CA GLN A 196 -22.16 -6.99 6.38
C GLN A 196 -20.90 -6.72 7.23
N GLY A 197 -21.03 -5.85 8.23
CA GLY A 197 -20.01 -5.58 9.23
C GLY A 197 -18.74 -5.00 8.63
N GLY A 198 -17.59 -5.39 9.16
CA GLY A 198 -16.30 -4.87 8.71
C GLY A 198 -15.93 -5.20 7.26
N TRP A 199 -16.52 -6.24 6.67
CA TRP A 199 -16.31 -6.56 5.25
C TRP A 199 -16.87 -5.49 4.32
N GLY A 200 -18.06 -4.94 4.62
CA GLY A 200 -18.66 -3.88 3.80
C GLY A 200 -17.89 -2.57 3.91
N ILE A 201 -17.27 -2.30 5.07
CA ILE A 201 -16.45 -1.11 5.29
C ILE A 201 -15.11 -1.21 4.55
N MET A 202 -14.49 -2.39 4.55
CA MET A 202 -13.14 -2.56 4.01
C MET A 202 -13.09 -2.86 2.51
N ALA A 203 -14.09 -3.60 1.98
CA ALA A 203 -13.98 -4.22 0.67
C ALA A 203 -14.07 -3.23 -0.49
N ASP A 204 -14.83 -2.16 -0.34
CA ASP A 204 -14.94 -1.09 -1.33
C ASP A 204 -13.63 -0.32 -1.48
N ASP A 205 -12.96 -0.01 -0.37
CA ASP A 205 -11.67 0.67 -0.37
C ASP A 205 -10.52 -0.23 -0.88
N TRP A 206 -10.58 -1.54 -0.61
CA TRP A 206 -9.62 -2.46 -1.22
C TRP A 206 -9.74 -2.46 -2.75
N LEU A 207 -10.96 -2.51 -3.27
CA LEU A 207 -11.16 -2.52 -4.72
C LEU A 207 -10.85 -1.15 -5.33
N ALA A 208 -11.16 -0.05 -4.65
CA ALA A 208 -10.73 1.29 -5.03
C ALA A 208 -9.20 1.37 -5.10
N GLY A 209 -8.52 0.81 -4.10
CA GLY A 209 -7.06 0.70 -4.05
C GLY A 209 -6.48 -0.11 -5.19
N VAL A 210 -7.09 -1.24 -5.55
CA VAL A 210 -6.68 -2.06 -6.70
C VAL A 210 -6.84 -1.30 -8.01
N TYR A 211 -7.96 -0.61 -8.23
CA TYR A 211 -8.18 0.19 -9.44
C TYR A 211 -7.15 1.32 -9.57
N ALA A 212 -6.90 2.02 -8.48
CA ALA A 212 -5.87 3.05 -8.41
C ALA A 212 -4.48 2.47 -8.69
N ALA A 213 -4.17 1.30 -8.12
CA ALA A 213 -2.90 0.60 -8.33
C ALA A 213 -2.67 0.21 -9.80
N ILE A 214 -3.71 -0.26 -10.48
CA ILE A 214 -3.62 -0.60 -11.92
C ILE A 214 -3.24 0.63 -12.73
N LEU A 215 -3.91 1.77 -12.54
CA LEU A 215 -3.59 3.00 -13.25
C LEU A 215 -2.20 3.52 -12.88
N LEU A 216 -1.82 3.43 -11.62
CA LEU A 216 -0.50 3.84 -11.16
C LEU A 216 0.60 2.94 -11.75
N LYS A 217 0.35 1.62 -11.90
CA LYS A 217 1.25 0.68 -12.60
C LYS A 217 1.42 1.05 -14.06
N VAL A 218 0.33 1.38 -14.74
CA VAL A 218 0.37 1.84 -16.13
C VAL A 218 1.19 3.13 -16.25
N ALA A 219 0.98 4.09 -15.34
CA ALA A 219 1.74 5.34 -15.32
C ALA A 219 3.26 5.10 -15.08
N LEU A 220 3.62 4.16 -14.22
CA LEU A 220 5.00 3.71 -14.03
C LEU A 220 5.59 3.11 -15.31
N HIS A 221 4.81 2.28 -16.01
CA HIS A 221 5.25 1.65 -17.26
C HIS A 221 5.59 2.68 -18.34
N PHE A 222 4.84 3.78 -18.43
CA PHE A 222 5.12 4.88 -19.35
C PHE A 222 6.18 5.87 -18.84
N GLY A 223 6.84 5.58 -17.73
CA GLY A 223 7.92 6.42 -17.19
C GLY A 223 7.48 7.78 -16.65
N LEU A 224 6.18 7.98 -16.34
CA LEU A 224 5.65 9.27 -15.88
C LEU A 224 6.27 9.76 -14.57
N PHE A 225 6.91 8.86 -13.81
CA PHE A 225 7.60 9.16 -12.56
C PHE A 225 9.12 9.02 -12.67
N ALA A 226 9.66 9.00 -13.89
CA ALA A 226 11.10 8.92 -14.10
C ALA A 226 11.81 10.06 -13.36
N PHE A 227 12.84 9.72 -12.60
CA PHE A 227 13.73 10.71 -12.00
C PHE A 227 14.59 11.28 -13.14
N HIS A 228 14.38 12.52 -13.50
CA HIS A 228 15.38 13.27 -14.24
C HIS A 228 16.51 13.58 -13.24
N LEU A 229 17.48 12.70 -13.17
CA LEU A 229 18.77 13.06 -12.60
C LEU A 229 19.33 14.11 -13.55
N GLY A 230 19.18 15.39 -13.16
CA GLY A 230 19.59 16.51 -14.00
C GLY A 230 21.04 16.31 -14.47
N SER A 231 21.20 16.27 -15.79
CA SER A 231 22.50 16.49 -16.43
C SER A 231 22.81 17.98 -16.24
N SER A 232 23.50 18.31 -15.17
CA SER A 232 24.22 19.57 -15.04
C SER A 232 25.63 19.38 -15.49
#